data_b1ff641d9019d91e585f46fc32648275
#
_entry.id   b1ff641d9019d91e585f46fc32648275
#
_cell.length_a   1.000
_cell.length_b   1.000
_cell.length_c   1.000
_cell.angle_alpha   90.00
_cell.angle_beta   90.00
_cell.angle_gamma   90.00
#
_symmetry.space_group_name_H-M   'P 1'
#
loop_
_entity.id
_entity.type
_entity.pdbx_description
1 polymer ?
#
loop_
_entity_poly.entity_id
_entity_poly.type
_entity_poly.pdbx_seq_one_letter_code
_entity_poly.pdbx_strand_id
1 'polypeptide(L)'
;MVKISVYSEKSGNFVADSKMKPMIIIESKKKKMETLKREYPDAMIIDVTSHAQDEFVKFSPFYPNGGIPVPFTEGLVAVSVEGIWQGLKVFEDYDIDTSLFSKRDMKNLKRTTRRFGPMRGHRKGVHGEELLGYLTARKLIYLPCYKWVLENKLQKLVTAIRIIAKKKTVVLLDYNTNADVYNPSKPLSHASLIKAYIEGNYPG
;
A
#
# COMPACT_ATOMS: atom_id res chain seq x y z
N MET A 1 -61.18 -45.36 -7.28
CA MET A 1 -60.14 -45.05 -8.28
C MET A 1 -59.62 -43.65 -7.99
N VAL A 2 -58.50 -43.53 -7.34
CA VAL A 2 -57.86 -42.25 -6.98
C VAL A 2 -56.74 -42.03 -8.00
N LYS A 3 -56.78 -40.93 -8.73
CA LYS A 3 -55.71 -40.51 -9.67
C LYS A 3 -54.61 -39.84 -8.89
N ILE A 4 -53.40 -40.42 -8.91
CA ILE A 4 -52.17 -39.84 -8.39
C ILE A 4 -51.57 -38.96 -9.50
N SER A 5 -51.50 -37.66 -9.29
CA SER A 5 -50.81 -36.70 -10.14
C SER A 5 -49.35 -36.63 -9.74
N VAL A 6 -48.45 -36.96 -10.67
CA VAL A 6 -47.02 -36.88 -10.52
C VAL A 6 -46.57 -35.45 -10.82
N TYR A 7 -46.08 -34.72 -9.83
CA TYR A 7 -45.42 -33.43 -10.04
C TYR A 7 -43.98 -33.67 -10.46
N SER A 8 -43.67 -33.19 -11.66
CA SER A 8 -42.32 -33.12 -12.23
C SER A 8 -41.50 -32.07 -11.46
N GLU A 9 -40.45 -32.50 -10.79
CA GLU A 9 -39.43 -31.60 -10.23
C GLU A 9 -38.66 -30.92 -11.35
N LYS A 10 -38.79 -29.60 -11.44
CA LYS A 10 -37.93 -28.74 -12.27
C LYS A 10 -36.53 -28.71 -11.61
N SER A 11 -35.54 -29.28 -12.28
CA SER A 11 -34.13 -29.16 -11.97
C SER A 11 -33.75 -27.66 -12.03
N GLY A 12 -33.59 -27.06 -10.86
CA GLY A 12 -33.00 -25.74 -10.73
C GLY A 12 -31.53 -25.82 -11.15
N ASN A 13 -31.19 -25.17 -12.23
CA ASN A 13 -29.78 -24.92 -12.60
C ASN A 13 -29.10 -24.14 -11.46
N PHE A 14 -28.26 -24.83 -10.73
CA PHE A 14 -27.29 -24.22 -9.81
C PHE A 14 -26.28 -23.53 -10.72
N VAL A 15 -26.49 -22.22 -10.95
CA VAL A 15 -25.47 -21.35 -11.56
C VAL A 15 -24.31 -21.31 -10.57
N ALA A 16 -23.21 -21.97 -10.92
CA ALA A 16 -21.98 -21.92 -10.16
C ALA A 16 -21.61 -20.45 -9.93
N ASP A 17 -21.54 -20.07 -8.67
CA ASP A 17 -21.11 -18.74 -8.20
C ASP A 17 -19.72 -18.46 -8.79
N SER A 18 -19.71 -17.71 -9.88
CA SER A 18 -18.46 -17.28 -10.51
C SER A 18 -17.75 -16.45 -9.43
N LYS A 19 -16.62 -16.94 -8.94
CA LYS A 19 -15.75 -16.25 -7.99
C LYS A 19 -15.45 -14.85 -8.54
N MET A 20 -16.28 -13.86 -8.17
CA MET A 20 -16.07 -12.48 -8.55
C MET A 20 -14.68 -12.07 -8.02
N LYS A 21 -13.80 -11.65 -8.92
CA LYS A 21 -12.51 -11.10 -8.51
C LYS A 21 -12.74 -9.86 -7.65
N PRO A 22 -11.96 -9.64 -6.60
CA PRO A 22 -12.07 -8.44 -5.78
C PRO A 22 -12.07 -7.20 -6.68
N MET A 23 -13.08 -6.34 -6.55
CA MET A 23 -13.11 -5.09 -7.30
C MET A 23 -12.55 -3.97 -6.43
N ILE A 24 -11.26 -3.67 -6.62
CA ILE A 24 -10.58 -2.59 -5.93
C ILE A 24 -10.16 -1.55 -6.96
N ILE A 25 -10.58 -0.31 -6.74
CA ILE A 25 -10.28 0.85 -7.59
C ILE A 25 -9.39 1.81 -6.78
N ILE A 26 -8.45 2.45 -7.46
CA ILE A 26 -7.60 3.49 -6.86
C ILE A 26 -8.05 4.84 -7.37
N GLU A 27 -8.33 5.76 -6.45
CA GLU A 27 -8.73 7.12 -6.78
C GLU A 27 -7.90 8.16 -6.05
N SER A 28 -7.83 9.35 -6.66
CA SER A 28 -7.12 10.46 -6.05
C SER A 28 -7.87 10.99 -4.83
N LYS A 29 -7.18 11.10 -3.69
CA LYS A 29 -7.69 11.76 -2.48
C LYS A 29 -8.11 13.23 -2.72
N LYS A 30 -7.62 13.85 -3.79
CA LYS A 30 -8.00 15.22 -4.18
C LYS A 30 -9.37 15.30 -4.83
N LYS A 31 -9.93 14.17 -5.28
CA LYS A 31 -11.29 14.11 -5.85
C LYS A 31 -12.31 14.38 -4.74
N LYS A 32 -13.32 15.21 -5.04
CA LYS A 32 -14.38 15.53 -4.08
C LYS A 32 -15.21 14.30 -3.74
N MET A 33 -15.64 14.18 -2.50
CA MET A 33 -16.42 13.04 -2.01
C MET A 33 -17.76 12.90 -2.75
N GLU A 34 -18.40 14.00 -3.11
CA GLU A 34 -19.65 14.00 -3.89
C GLU A 34 -19.43 13.39 -5.28
N THR A 35 -18.28 13.69 -5.91
CA THR A 35 -17.91 13.11 -7.19
C THR A 35 -17.67 11.61 -7.06
N LEU A 36 -16.94 11.17 -6.03
CA LEU A 36 -16.69 9.76 -5.76
C LEU A 36 -17.99 8.99 -5.51
N LYS A 37 -18.93 9.54 -4.71
CA LYS A 37 -20.24 8.91 -4.45
C LYS A 37 -21.11 8.83 -5.69
N ARG A 38 -21.02 9.81 -6.59
CA ARG A 38 -21.74 9.79 -7.88
C ARG A 38 -21.17 8.75 -8.84
N GLU A 39 -19.83 8.62 -8.91
CA GLU A 39 -19.16 7.65 -9.80
C GLU A 39 -19.23 6.22 -9.26
N TYR A 40 -19.25 6.06 -7.95
CA TYR A 40 -19.23 4.78 -7.25
C TYR A 40 -20.30 4.74 -6.16
N PRO A 41 -21.61 4.75 -6.50
CA PRO A 41 -22.70 4.95 -5.52
C PRO A 41 -22.73 3.89 -4.42
N ASP A 42 -22.40 2.62 -4.75
CA ASP A 42 -22.45 1.49 -3.81
C ASP A 42 -21.08 1.09 -3.25
N ALA A 43 -20.03 1.85 -3.60
CA ALA A 43 -18.67 1.50 -3.20
C ALA A 43 -18.40 1.84 -1.72
N MET A 44 -17.53 1.04 -1.11
CA MET A 44 -16.87 1.42 0.14
C MET A 44 -15.66 2.29 -0.18
N ILE A 45 -15.69 3.56 0.21
CA ILE A 45 -14.60 4.50 0.01
C ILE A 45 -13.73 4.48 1.26
N ILE A 46 -12.45 4.15 1.12
CA ILE A 46 -11.48 4.01 2.20
C ILE A 46 -10.29 4.94 1.93
N ASP A 47 -10.03 5.84 2.87
CA ASP A 47 -8.84 6.67 2.86
C ASP A 47 -7.67 5.90 3.49
N VAL A 48 -6.62 5.62 2.71
CA VAL A 48 -5.42 4.93 3.20
C VAL A 48 -4.23 5.88 3.38
N THR A 49 -4.45 7.20 3.26
CA THR A 49 -3.40 8.22 3.39
C THR A 49 -3.03 8.47 4.85
N SER A 50 -1.97 9.24 5.07
CA SER A 50 -1.54 9.72 6.40
C SER A 50 -2.53 10.67 7.09
N HIS A 51 -3.59 11.07 6.41
CA HIS A 51 -4.65 11.95 6.91
C HIS A 51 -5.98 11.22 7.15
N ALA A 52 -6.02 9.90 6.97
CA ALA A 52 -7.20 9.11 7.32
C ALA A 52 -7.51 9.25 8.81
N GLN A 53 -8.82 9.33 9.14
CA GLN A 53 -9.30 9.57 10.50
C GLN A 53 -9.67 8.29 11.24
N ASP A 54 -9.54 7.15 10.58
CA ASP A 54 -9.84 5.82 11.09
C ASP A 54 -8.60 4.93 11.11
N GLU A 55 -8.79 3.64 11.40
CA GLU A 55 -7.68 2.69 11.51
C GLU A 55 -6.92 2.44 10.18
N PHE A 56 -7.50 2.82 9.04
CA PHE A 56 -6.85 2.67 7.73
C PHE A 56 -5.67 3.62 7.53
N VAL A 57 -5.50 4.64 8.39
CA VAL A 57 -4.28 5.46 8.47
C VAL A 57 -3.03 4.61 8.63
N LYS A 58 -3.14 3.41 9.23
CA LYS A 58 -2.04 2.46 9.42
C LYS A 58 -1.45 1.94 8.11
N PHE A 59 -2.18 2.02 7.01
CA PHE A 59 -1.67 1.71 5.67
C PHE A 59 -0.70 2.76 5.13
N SER A 60 -0.72 3.97 5.68
CA SER A 60 0.23 5.00 5.25
C SER A 60 1.67 4.55 5.53
N PRO A 61 2.59 4.68 4.56
CA PRO A 61 4.00 4.39 4.79
C PRO A 61 4.65 5.29 5.86
N PHE A 62 3.99 6.40 6.23
CA PHE A 62 4.40 7.29 7.33
C PHE A 62 4.02 6.76 8.72
N TYR A 63 3.02 5.87 8.79
CA TYR A 63 2.50 5.41 10.06
C TYR A 63 3.53 4.54 10.82
N PRO A 64 3.70 4.78 12.15
CA PRO A 64 4.72 4.10 12.95
C PRO A 64 4.27 2.69 13.39
N ASN A 65 4.11 1.78 12.42
CA ASN A 65 3.74 0.38 12.65
C ASN A 65 4.74 -0.39 13.54
N GLY A 66 6.02 0.02 13.51
CA GLY A 66 7.09 -0.53 14.34
C GLY A 66 7.66 -1.88 13.90
N GLY A 67 8.92 -2.11 14.26
CA GLY A 67 9.59 -3.39 14.07
C GLY A 67 9.87 -3.78 12.62
N ILE A 68 9.88 -2.82 11.69
CA ILE A 68 10.13 -3.07 10.26
C ILE A 68 11.63 -3.31 10.06
N PRO A 69 12.07 -4.48 9.56
CA PRO A 69 13.49 -4.73 9.31
C PRO A 69 14.05 -3.72 8.29
N VAL A 70 15.20 -3.13 8.61
CA VAL A 70 15.91 -2.26 7.67
C VAL A 70 16.68 -3.14 6.67
N PRO A 71 16.36 -3.08 5.36
CA PRO A 71 17.04 -3.92 4.37
C PRO A 71 18.55 -3.76 4.41
N PHE A 72 19.28 -4.86 4.19
CA PHE A 72 20.74 -4.92 4.18
C PHE A 72 21.41 -4.47 5.50
N THR A 73 20.67 -4.49 6.62
CA THR A 73 21.21 -4.13 7.93
C THR A 73 20.64 -5.07 8.99
N GLU A 74 21.41 -6.11 9.32
CA GLU A 74 21.00 -7.12 10.27
C GLU A 74 20.73 -6.53 11.67
N GLY A 75 19.66 -7.01 12.30
CA GLY A 75 19.29 -6.60 13.66
C GLY A 75 18.67 -5.20 13.79
N LEU A 76 18.75 -4.36 12.77
CA LEU A 76 18.19 -3.01 12.82
C LEU A 76 16.74 -2.98 12.35
N VAL A 77 15.88 -2.31 13.11
CA VAL A 77 14.47 -2.11 12.80
C VAL A 77 14.08 -0.64 12.81
N ALA A 78 13.05 -0.29 12.06
CA ALA A 78 12.48 1.04 12.03
C ALA A 78 10.99 1.01 12.35
N VAL A 79 10.43 2.19 12.64
CA VAL A 79 9.02 2.32 12.99
C VAL A 79 8.12 2.53 11.78
N SER A 80 8.63 3.09 10.68
CA SER A 80 7.84 3.39 9.48
C SER A 80 8.63 3.10 8.19
N VAL A 81 7.90 2.77 7.12
CA VAL A 81 8.49 2.56 5.78
C VAL A 81 9.11 3.86 5.27
N GLU A 82 8.41 4.99 5.46
CA GLU A 82 8.93 6.30 5.05
C GLU A 82 10.19 6.67 5.83
N GLY A 83 10.28 6.32 7.12
CA GLY A 83 11.50 6.52 7.92
C GLY A 83 12.71 5.81 7.31
N ILE A 84 12.55 4.55 6.90
CA ILE A 84 13.60 3.79 6.21
C ILE A 84 13.95 4.45 4.87
N TRP A 85 12.92 4.72 4.04
CA TRP A 85 13.10 5.30 2.71
C TRP A 85 13.83 6.64 2.74
N GLN A 86 13.44 7.52 3.63
CA GLN A 86 14.05 8.84 3.74
C GLN A 86 15.39 8.79 4.48
N GLY A 87 15.50 7.93 5.49
CA GLY A 87 16.71 7.78 6.28
C GLY A 87 17.90 7.27 5.48
N LEU A 88 17.67 6.35 4.53
CA LEU A 88 18.72 5.79 3.68
C LEU A 88 19.09 6.68 2.48
N LYS A 89 18.43 7.85 2.27
CA LYS A 89 18.83 8.78 1.20
C LYS A 89 20.19 9.40 1.48
N VAL A 90 20.98 9.48 0.42
CA VAL A 90 22.27 10.19 0.40
C VAL A 90 22.14 11.35 -0.59
N PHE A 91 22.55 12.52 -0.16
CA PHE A 91 22.62 13.74 -0.94
C PHE A 91 24.08 14.14 -1.13
N GLU A 92 24.33 15.19 -1.89
CA GLU A 92 25.70 15.63 -2.18
C GLU A 92 26.47 15.96 -0.89
N ASP A 93 25.86 16.74 0.00
CA ASP A 93 26.48 17.20 1.25
C ASP A 93 25.89 16.55 2.51
N TYR A 94 24.97 15.57 2.36
CA TYR A 94 24.30 14.94 3.50
C TYR A 94 24.23 13.44 3.30
N ASP A 95 24.76 12.74 4.26
CA ASP A 95 24.67 11.28 4.34
C ASP A 95 23.30 10.79 4.86
N ILE A 96 23.16 9.48 5.07
CA ILE A 96 21.98 8.86 5.68
C ILE A 96 21.64 9.52 7.02
N ASP A 97 20.36 9.42 7.40
CA ASP A 97 19.84 9.92 8.67
C ASP A 97 19.07 8.82 9.40
N THR A 98 19.76 8.06 10.24
CA THR A 98 19.16 6.95 10.98
C THR A 98 18.21 7.40 12.09
N SER A 99 18.22 8.68 12.49
CA SER A 99 17.27 9.23 13.47
C SER A 99 15.81 9.11 12.98
N LEU A 100 15.61 9.08 11.66
CA LEU A 100 14.29 8.90 11.04
C LEU A 100 13.69 7.50 11.27
N PHE A 101 14.52 6.50 11.60
CA PHE A 101 14.04 5.15 11.84
C PHE A 101 13.21 5.02 13.12
N SER A 102 13.45 5.86 14.09
CA SER A 102 12.72 5.88 15.38
C SER A 102 11.60 6.91 15.46
N LYS A 103 11.43 7.74 14.41
CA LYS A 103 10.51 8.88 14.41
C LYS A 103 9.06 8.47 14.27
N ARG A 104 8.22 8.79 15.28
CA ARG A 104 6.84 8.31 15.43
C ARG A 104 5.75 9.33 15.09
N ASP A 105 6.07 10.60 14.96
CA ASP A 105 5.10 11.68 14.83
C ASP A 105 4.57 11.91 13.40
N MET A 106 4.99 11.09 12.43
CA MET A 106 4.64 11.17 11.00
C MET A 106 4.99 12.52 10.33
N LYS A 107 5.68 13.42 11.03
CA LYS A 107 6.01 14.77 10.56
C LYS A 107 7.50 14.89 10.23
N ASN A 108 7.83 15.79 9.30
CA ASN A 108 9.22 16.13 8.96
C ASN A 108 10.10 14.91 8.60
N LEU A 109 9.51 13.83 8.08
CA LEU A 109 10.26 12.67 7.61
C LEU A 109 10.91 12.92 6.24
N LYS A 110 10.28 13.72 5.38
CA LYS A 110 10.73 13.90 3.99
C LYS A 110 12.03 14.70 3.92
N ARG A 111 13.05 14.09 3.32
CA ARG A 111 14.30 14.75 2.90
C ARG A 111 14.18 15.08 1.41
N THR A 112 14.03 16.37 1.10
CA THR A 112 13.77 16.86 -0.26
C THR A 112 15.02 17.48 -0.87
N THR A 113 15.15 17.39 -2.20
CA THR A 113 16.26 18.04 -2.94
C THR A 113 16.30 19.56 -2.73
N ARG A 114 15.16 20.20 -2.49
CA ARG A 114 15.08 21.64 -2.17
C ARG A 114 15.86 21.98 -0.89
N ARG A 115 15.85 21.08 0.11
CA ARG A 115 16.48 21.34 1.42
C ARG A 115 17.89 20.76 1.52
N PHE A 116 18.13 19.60 0.88
CA PHE A 116 19.34 18.82 1.06
C PHE A 116 20.23 18.76 -0.20
N GLY A 117 19.86 19.48 -1.28
CA GLY A 117 20.61 19.45 -2.53
C GLY A 117 20.34 18.22 -3.39
N PRO A 118 21.16 17.99 -4.42
CA PRO A 118 21.02 16.86 -5.33
C PRO A 118 21.11 15.52 -4.61
N MET A 119 20.17 14.61 -4.91
CA MET A 119 20.17 13.26 -4.35
C MET A 119 21.10 12.36 -5.17
N ARG A 120 22.04 11.67 -4.51
CA ARG A 120 22.96 10.70 -5.14
C ARG A 120 22.37 9.29 -5.20
N GLY A 121 21.49 8.92 -4.29
CA GLY A 121 20.87 7.60 -4.24
C GLY A 121 20.37 7.22 -2.86
N HIS A 122 20.15 5.92 -2.67
CA HIS A 122 19.86 5.34 -1.36
C HIS A 122 21.00 4.39 -0.99
N ARG A 123 21.48 4.48 0.23
CA ARG A 123 22.50 3.57 0.72
C ARG A 123 21.93 2.15 0.86
N LYS A 124 22.69 1.17 0.39
CA LYS A 124 22.35 -0.25 0.53
C LYS A 124 22.71 -0.73 1.94
N GLY A 125 21.78 -0.53 2.85
CA GLY A 125 21.99 -0.73 4.29
C GLY A 125 22.72 0.43 4.96
N VAL A 126 22.73 0.43 6.29
CA VAL A 126 23.33 1.54 7.10
C VAL A 126 24.84 1.57 6.98
N HIS A 127 25.47 0.40 6.89
CA HIS A 127 26.92 0.25 6.86
C HIS A 127 27.49 -0.04 5.47
N GLY A 128 26.62 -0.11 4.44
CA GLY A 128 27.05 -0.36 3.07
C GLY A 128 27.66 0.87 2.41
N GLU A 129 28.53 0.68 1.44
CA GLU A 129 29.13 1.75 0.64
C GLU A 129 28.37 1.97 -0.69
N GLU A 130 27.68 0.94 -1.16
CA GLU A 130 26.93 0.96 -2.42
C GLU A 130 25.73 1.92 -2.35
N LEU A 131 25.59 2.78 -3.37
CA LEU A 131 24.43 3.62 -3.58
C LEU A 131 23.52 3.04 -4.64
N LEU A 132 22.29 2.78 -4.27
CA LEU A 132 21.24 2.31 -5.17
C LEU A 132 20.57 3.50 -5.87
N GLY A 133 20.45 3.45 -7.18
CA GLY A 133 19.63 4.38 -7.95
C GLY A 133 18.14 4.25 -7.57
N TYR A 134 17.35 5.28 -7.88
CA TYR A 134 15.96 5.42 -7.42
C TYR A 134 15.07 4.17 -7.66
N LEU A 135 15.08 3.62 -8.87
CA LEU A 135 14.27 2.44 -9.19
C LEU A 135 14.76 1.17 -8.50
N THR A 136 16.08 1.00 -8.40
CA THR A 136 16.69 -0.14 -7.70
C THR A 136 16.36 -0.06 -6.20
N ALA A 137 16.49 1.12 -5.60
CA ALA A 137 16.12 1.34 -4.21
C ALA A 137 14.62 1.11 -3.98
N ARG A 138 13.74 1.54 -4.90
CA ARG A 138 12.30 1.26 -4.83
C ARG A 138 12.04 -0.23 -4.73
N LYS A 139 12.71 -1.05 -5.56
CA LYS A 139 12.55 -2.50 -5.58
C LYS A 139 13.16 -3.19 -4.36
N LEU A 140 14.36 -2.79 -3.96
CA LEU A 140 15.13 -3.51 -2.94
C LEU A 140 14.93 -2.99 -1.51
N ILE A 141 14.36 -1.78 -1.35
CA ILE A 141 14.13 -1.17 -0.05
C ILE A 141 12.64 -0.94 0.17
N TYR A 142 12.00 -0.09 -0.66
CA TYR A 142 10.62 0.35 -0.39
C TYR A 142 9.61 -0.79 -0.48
N LEU A 143 9.62 -1.54 -1.59
CA LEU A 143 8.65 -2.63 -1.80
C LEU A 143 8.76 -3.73 -0.73
N PRO A 144 9.96 -4.26 -0.38
CA PRO A 144 10.08 -5.27 0.67
C PRO A 144 9.61 -4.76 2.04
N CYS A 145 9.96 -3.52 2.42
CA CYS A 145 9.51 -2.93 3.68
C CYS A 145 7.99 -2.78 3.74
N TYR A 146 7.36 -2.32 2.67
CA TYR A 146 5.92 -2.13 2.64
C TYR A 146 5.18 -3.48 2.63
N LYS A 147 5.68 -4.46 1.86
CA LYS A 147 5.16 -5.84 1.89
C LYS A 147 5.22 -6.42 3.29
N TRP A 148 6.35 -6.27 3.96
CA TRP A 148 6.52 -6.75 5.34
C TRP A 148 5.46 -6.14 6.28
N VAL A 149 5.16 -4.83 6.16
CA VAL A 149 4.10 -4.18 6.96
C VAL A 149 2.74 -4.79 6.68
N LEU A 150 2.38 -5.02 5.41
CA LEU A 150 1.12 -5.66 5.04
C LEU A 150 1.00 -7.07 5.65
N GLU A 151 2.09 -7.84 5.64
CA GLU A 151 2.15 -9.21 6.11
C GLU A 151 2.20 -9.36 7.64
N ASN A 152 2.88 -8.44 8.33
CA ASN A 152 3.17 -8.61 9.75
C ASN A 152 2.37 -7.68 10.67
N LYS A 153 1.84 -6.57 10.16
CA LYS A 153 1.15 -5.57 10.97
C LYS A 153 -0.31 -5.34 10.55
N LEU A 154 -0.64 -5.52 9.27
CA LEU A 154 -1.92 -5.08 8.72
C LEU A 154 -2.82 -6.22 8.21
N GLN A 155 -2.52 -7.48 8.53
CA GLN A 155 -3.28 -8.65 8.06
C GLN A 155 -4.79 -8.56 8.33
N LYS A 156 -5.18 -8.03 9.50
CA LYS A 156 -6.60 -7.85 9.84
C LYS A 156 -7.27 -6.84 8.91
N LEU A 157 -6.62 -5.71 8.65
CA LEU A 157 -7.15 -4.67 7.75
C LEU A 157 -7.16 -5.11 6.29
N VAL A 158 -6.10 -5.79 5.84
CA VAL A 158 -6.04 -6.41 4.51
C VAL A 158 -7.19 -7.40 4.33
N THR A 159 -7.43 -8.25 5.34
CA THR A 159 -8.52 -9.22 5.31
C THR A 159 -9.89 -8.53 5.29
N ALA A 160 -10.07 -7.46 6.06
CA ALA A 160 -11.31 -6.69 6.04
C ALA A 160 -11.59 -6.10 4.65
N ILE A 161 -10.59 -5.46 4.01
CA ILE A 161 -10.75 -4.95 2.64
C ILE A 161 -11.07 -6.09 1.66
N ARG A 162 -10.39 -7.24 1.76
CA ARG A 162 -10.63 -8.41 0.91
C ARG A 162 -12.06 -8.94 1.05
N ILE A 163 -12.60 -9.00 2.27
CA ILE A 163 -13.98 -9.44 2.53
C ILE A 163 -14.98 -8.44 1.93
N ILE A 164 -14.76 -7.14 2.11
CA ILE A 164 -15.63 -6.10 1.54
C ILE A 164 -15.60 -6.16 0.01
N ALA A 165 -14.41 -6.28 -0.59
CA ALA A 165 -14.23 -6.31 -2.04
C ALA A 165 -14.93 -7.50 -2.73
N LYS A 166 -15.17 -8.61 -2.00
CA LYS A 166 -15.97 -9.73 -2.50
C LYS A 166 -17.48 -9.42 -2.62
N LYS A 167 -17.95 -8.41 -1.89
CA LYS A 167 -19.39 -8.08 -1.80
C LYS A 167 -19.73 -6.81 -2.57
N LYS A 168 -18.81 -5.85 -2.66
CA LYS A 168 -19.00 -4.58 -3.36
C LYS A 168 -17.67 -3.95 -3.75
N THR A 169 -17.70 -2.99 -4.63
CA THR A 169 -16.53 -2.19 -5.02
C THR A 169 -15.91 -1.50 -3.80
N VAL A 170 -14.58 -1.55 -3.71
CA VAL A 170 -13.79 -0.78 -2.74
C VAL A 170 -13.00 0.27 -3.51
N VAL A 171 -13.10 1.53 -3.10
CA VAL A 171 -12.30 2.63 -3.63
C VAL A 171 -11.27 3.02 -2.59
N LEU A 172 -9.99 2.80 -2.87
CA LEU A 172 -8.88 3.22 -2.02
C LEU A 172 -8.39 4.60 -2.47
N LEU A 173 -8.33 5.53 -1.55
CA LEU A 173 -7.87 6.90 -1.82
C LEU A 173 -6.40 7.08 -1.48
N ASP A 174 -5.63 7.62 -2.46
CA ASP A 174 -4.24 8.01 -2.27
C ASP A 174 -3.98 9.35 -2.96
N TYR A 175 -2.93 10.08 -2.55
CA TYR A 175 -2.52 11.33 -3.22
C TYR A 175 -1.93 11.07 -4.60
N ASN A 176 -1.26 9.94 -4.80
CA ASN A 176 -0.74 9.45 -6.07
C ASN A 176 -1.46 8.17 -6.47
N THR A 177 -1.75 8.03 -7.75
CA THR A 177 -2.39 6.83 -8.30
C THR A 177 -1.47 6.02 -9.22
N ASN A 178 -0.16 6.33 -9.22
CA ASN A 178 0.81 5.64 -10.05
C ASN A 178 1.03 4.21 -9.54
N ALA A 179 0.66 3.22 -10.34
CA ALA A 179 0.88 1.81 -10.05
C ALA A 179 2.15 1.25 -10.73
N ASP A 180 2.75 2.01 -11.64
CA ASP A 180 3.93 1.57 -12.37
C ASP A 180 5.20 1.72 -11.52
N VAL A 181 5.76 0.58 -11.13
CA VAL A 181 7.00 0.48 -10.34
C VAL A 181 8.21 1.04 -11.11
N TYR A 182 8.17 0.98 -12.42
CA TYR A 182 9.27 1.41 -13.29
C TYR A 182 9.19 2.90 -13.68
N ASN A 183 8.12 3.59 -13.33
CA ASN A 183 7.98 5.02 -13.59
C ASN A 183 8.73 5.86 -12.53
N PRO A 184 9.90 6.47 -12.85
CA PRO A 184 10.66 7.26 -11.88
C PRO A 184 10.10 8.67 -11.69
N SER A 185 9.26 9.15 -12.61
CA SER A 185 8.77 10.54 -12.62
C SER A 185 7.67 10.79 -11.58
N LYS A 186 7.06 9.73 -11.06
CA LYS A 186 5.97 9.81 -10.07
C LYS A 186 6.24 8.91 -8.86
N PRO A 187 5.90 9.36 -7.64
CA PRO A 187 5.89 8.47 -6.49
C PRO A 187 4.96 7.28 -6.73
N LEU A 188 5.33 6.13 -6.19
CA LEU A 188 4.50 4.93 -6.24
C LEU A 188 3.33 5.07 -5.26
N SER A 189 2.12 4.71 -5.71
CA SER A 189 0.94 4.70 -4.86
C SER A 189 0.97 3.49 -3.91
N HIS A 190 0.88 3.75 -2.61
CA HIS A 190 0.75 2.66 -1.64
C HIS A 190 -0.65 2.02 -1.70
N ALA A 191 -1.70 2.75 -2.10
CA ALA A 191 -3.01 2.17 -2.38
C ALA A 191 -2.95 1.15 -3.51
N SER A 192 -2.14 1.41 -4.56
CA SER A 192 -1.92 0.44 -5.64
C SER A 192 -1.18 -0.81 -5.16
N LEU A 193 -0.26 -0.66 -4.20
CA LEU A 193 0.43 -1.79 -3.58
C LEU A 193 -0.50 -2.63 -2.70
N ILE A 194 -1.42 -2.01 -1.96
CA ILE A 194 -2.47 -2.71 -1.18
C ILE A 194 -3.33 -3.53 -2.13
N LYS A 195 -3.81 -2.92 -3.22
CA LYS A 195 -4.58 -3.61 -4.25
C LYS A 195 -3.82 -4.81 -4.79
N ALA A 196 -2.59 -4.61 -5.26
CA ALA A 196 -1.75 -5.65 -5.82
C ALA A 196 -1.50 -6.80 -4.82
N TYR A 197 -1.31 -6.49 -3.54
CA TYR A 197 -1.15 -7.48 -2.49
C TYR A 197 -2.43 -8.32 -2.27
N ILE A 198 -3.60 -7.68 -2.26
CA ILE A 198 -4.89 -8.36 -2.11
C ILE A 198 -5.18 -9.26 -3.31
N GLU A 199 -4.83 -8.83 -4.51
CA GLU A 199 -5.04 -9.54 -5.77
C GLU A 199 -3.97 -10.60 -6.07
N GLY A 200 -2.92 -10.70 -5.24
CA GLY A 200 -1.87 -11.71 -5.37
C GLY A 200 -0.81 -11.41 -6.44
N ASN A 201 -0.70 -10.16 -6.88
CA ASN A 201 0.25 -9.68 -7.90
C ASN A 201 1.15 -8.55 -7.39
N TYR A 202 1.52 -8.60 -6.11
CA TYR A 202 2.42 -7.63 -5.50
C TYR A 202 3.76 -7.60 -6.25
N PRO A 203 4.29 -6.42 -6.65
CA PRO A 203 5.54 -6.32 -7.37
C PRO A 203 6.74 -6.60 -6.44
N GLY A 204 7.67 -7.42 -6.89
CA GLY A 204 8.91 -7.75 -6.16
C GLY A 204 9.23 -9.20 -6.14
#